data_f9517d93c667e2eccc8aebbba1d55ca2
#
_entry.id   f9517d93c667e2eccc8aebbba1d55ca2
#
_cell.length_a   1.000
_cell.length_b   1.000
_cell.length_c   1.000
_cell.angle_alpha   90.00
_cell.angle_beta   90.00
_cell.angle_gamma   90.00
#
_symmetry.space_group_name_H-M   'P 1'
#
loop_
_entity.id
_entity.type
_entity.pdbx_description
1 polymer ?
#
loop_
_entity_poly.entity_id
_entity_poly.type
_entity_poly.pdbx_seq_one_letter_code
_entity_poly.pdbx_strand_id
1 'polypeptide(L)'
;YELALNRDVYSFVEFSQRKDELLKLQKQKINLIGDQKNIKIDLFNSKLRSPIDGFILGINTRVGERPQNEGILDIGSSQKMEALIEVYESDIDRVFISQNVELSSENGGFQKNLKGKVIRISPQVKQRKVLSTDPTGDADSRIIEVLVKLDQDSIDIVQNYAGMKVIAKFIP
;
A
#
# COMPACT_ATOMS: atom_id res chain seq x y z
N TYR A 1 -66.89 -30.34 28.13
CA TYR A 1 -66.56 -29.03 27.55
C TYR A 1 -65.22 -28.49 28.14
N GLU A 2 -65.04 -28.51 29.45
CA GLU A 2 -63.80 -28.01 30.13
C GLU A 2 -62.57 -28.85 29.79
N LEU A 3 -62.69 -30.17 29.63
CA LEU A 3 -61.57 -31.01 29.27
C LEU A 3 -61.06 -30.82 27.82
N ALA A 4 -61.92 -30.43 26.90
CA ALA A 4 -61.56 -30.10 25.54
C ALA A 4 -60.86 -28.72 25.46
N LEU A 5 -61.35 -27.72 26.21
CA LEU A 5 -60.76 -26.38 26.30
C LEU A 5 -59.34 -26.44 26.88
N ASN A 6 -59.14 -27.22 27.94
CA ASN A 6 -57.83 -27.41 28.56
C ASN A 6 -56.84 -28.08 27.60
N ARG A 7 -57.28 -29.01 26.80
CA ARG A 7 -56.44 -29.72 25.83
C ARG A 7 -55.97 -28.78 24.69
N ASP A 8 -56.82 -27.88 24.22
CA ASP A 8 -56.46 -26.90 23.19
C ASP A 8 -55.51 -25.83 23.72
N VAL A 9 -55.68 -25.41 24.97
CA VAL A 9 -54.76 -24.48 25.64
C VAL A 9 -53.37 -25.09 25.86
N TYR A 10 -53.30 -26.36 26.27
CA TYR A 10 -52.02 -27.06 26.41
C TYR A 10 -51.31 -27.23 25.06
N SER A 11 -52.01 -27.59 24.01
CA SER A 11 -51.44 -27.71 22.67
C SER A 11 -50.95 -26.40 22.12
N PHE A 12 -51.60 -25.28 22.39
CA PHE A 12 -51.19 -23.93 22.02
C PHE A 12 -49.92 -23.50 22.77
N VAL A 13 -49.85 -23.76 24.05
CA VAL A 13 -48.65 -23.47 24.89
C VAL A 13 -47.44 -24.29 24.41
N GLU A 14 -47.59 -25.58 24.15
CA GLU A 14 -46.53 -26.42 23.59
C GLU A 14 -46.05 -25.93 22.22
N PHE A 15 -46.98 -25.56 21.34
CA PHE A 15 -46.65 -24.98 20.03
C PHE A 15 -45.86 -23.68 20.15
N SER A 16 -46.29 -22.77 21.04
CA SER A 16 -45.57 -21.52 21.30
C SER A 16 -44.16 -21.77 21.82
N GLN A 17 -44.00 -22.69 22.80
CA GLN A 17 -42.70 -23.03 23.34
C GLN A 17 -41.74 -23.59 22.29
N ARG A 18 -42.24 -24.51 21.44
CA ARG A 18 -41.43 -25.09 20.35
C ARG A 18 -41.07 -24.06 19.31
N LYS A 19 -41.94 -23.10 19.02
CA LYS A 19 -41.66 -21.98 18.12
C LYS A 19 -40.54 -21.09 18.66
N ASP A 20 -40.60 -20.75 19.95
CA ASP A 20 -39.61 -19.95 20.61
C ASP A 20 -38.22 -20.65 20.68
N GLU A 21 -38.24 -21.96 20.94
CA GLU A 21 -37.04 -22.80 20.90
C GLU A 21 -36.42 -22.83 19.49
N LEU A 22 -37.25 -23.00 18.46
CA LEU A 22 -36.82 -22.97 17.07
C LEU A 22 -36.18 -21.63 16.72
N LEU A 23 -36.78 -20.50 17.11
CA LEU A 23 -36.23 -19.17 16.89
C LEU A 23 -34.89 -18.99 17.65
N LYS A 24 -34.79 -19.50 18.85
CA LYS A 24 -33.55 -19.51 19.64
C LYS A 24 -32.44 -20.29 18.93
N LEU A 25 -32.75 -21.49 18.44
CA LEU A 25 -31.81 -22.33 17.71
C LEU A 25 -31.40 -21.69 16.37
N GLN A 26 -32.34 -21.05 15.67
CA GLN A 26 -31.99 -20.27 14.46
C GLN A 26 -31.02 -19.14 14.74
N LYS A 27 -31.25 -18.37 15.81
CA LYS A 27 -30.32 -17.30 16.25
C LYS A 27 -28.95 -17.86 16.61
N GLN A 28 -28.90 -18.97 17.36
CA GLN A 28 -27.65 -19.64 17.70
C GLN A 28 -26.89 -20.10 16.43
N LYS A 29 -27.60 -20.70 15.48
CA LYS A 29 -27.01 -21.10 14.19
C LYS A 29 -26.39 -19.92 13.45
N ILE A 30 -27.09 -18.79 13.38
CA ILE A 30 -26.58 -17.56 12.73
C ILE A 30 -25.31 -17.07 13.44
N ASN A 31 -25.31 -17.03 14.76
CA ASN A 31 -24.14 -16.61 15.55
C ASN A 31 -22.94 -17.52 15.31
N LEU A 32 -23.14 -18.85 15.34
CA LEU A 32 -22.08 -19.83 15.09
C LEU A 32 -21.51 -19.73 13.66
N ILE A 33 -22.36 -19.43 12.67
CA ILE A 33 -21.89 -19.16 11.30
C ILE A 33 -21.03 -17.89 11.26
N GLY A 34 -21.43 -16.85 12.00
CA GLY A 34 -20.64 -15.63 12.17
C GLY A 34 -19.26 -15.90 12.80
N ASP A 35 -19.26 -16.64 13.90
CA ASP A 35 -18.01 -17.03 14.60
C ASP A 35 -17.09 -17.86 13.71
N GLN A 36 -17.66 -18.82 12.97
CA GLN A 36 -16.91 -19.62 12.01
C GLN A 36 -16.25 -18.74 10.93
N LYS A 37 -16.99 -17.75 10.44
CA LYS A 37 -16.46 -16.81 9.45
C LYS A 37 -15.30 -15.98 10.01
N ASN A 38 -15.45 -15.48 11.24
CA ASN A 38 -14.41 -14.71 11.92
C ASN A 38 -13.14 -15.56 12.11
N ILE A 39 -13.29 -16.78 12.60
CA ILE A 39 -12.14 -17.70 12.79
C ILE A 39 -11.44 -18.01 11.45
N LYS A 40 -12.20 -18.14 10.35
CA LYS A 40 -11.61 -18.33 9.02
C LYS A 40 -10.82 -17.10 8.56
N ILE A 41 -11.32 -15.89 8.84
CA ILE A 41 -10.62 -14.63 8.55
C ILE A 41 -9.32 -14.55 9.38
N ASP A 42 -9.39 -14.86 10.66
CA ASP A 42 -8.22 -14.84 11.54
C ASP A 42 -7.15 -15.85 11.10
N LEU A 43 -7.59 -17.04 10.69
CA LEU A 43 -6.69 -18.07 10.13
C LEU A 43 -6.06 -17.61 8.81
N PHE A 44 -6.80 -16.93 7.95
CA PHE A 44 -6.27 -16.36 6.72
C PHE A 44 -5.25 -15.26 7.02
N ASN A 45 -5.57 -14.35 7.94
CA ASN A 45 -4.71 -13.25 8.36
C ASN A 45 -3.47 -13.70 9.15
N SER A 46 -3.50 -14.91 9.73
CA SER A 46 -2.33 -15.47 10.42
C SER A 46 -1.17 -15.81 9.49
N LYS A 47 -1.44 -15.88 8.17
CA LYS A 47 -0.44 -16.12 7.13
C LYS A 47 -0.25 -14.85 6.31
N LEU A 48 0.80 -14.10 6.62
CA LEU A 48 1.16 -12.93 5.84
C LEU A 48 1.70 -13.37 4.47
N ARG A 49 1.15 -12.77 3.42
CA ARG A 49 1.58 -13.01 2.02
C ARG A 49 1.91 -11.68 1.39
N SER A 50 2.91 -11.68 0.50
CA SER A 50 3.24 -10.52 -0.30
C SER A 50 2.04 -10.16 -1.21
N PRO A 51 1.60 -8.90 -1.24
CA PRO A 51 0.55 -8.44 -2.16
C PRO A 51 1.05 -8.20 -3.59
N ILE A 52 2.38 -8.17 -3.79
CA ILE A 52 3.03 -7.90 -5.08
C ILE A 52 4.21 -8.84 -5.29
N ASP A 53 4.56 -9.04 -6.55
CA ASP A 53 5.82 -9.67 -6.93
C ASP A 53 6.94 -8.62 -6.88
N GLY A 54 8.06 -8.95 -6.22
CA GLY A 54 9.14 -7.99 -6.04
C GLY A 54 10.25 -8.47 -5.12
N PHE A 55 11.10 -7.53 -4.73
CA PHE A 55 12.23 -7.78 -3.83
C PHE A 55 11.93 -7.28 -2.42
N ILE A 56 12.48 -7.98 -1.42
CA ILE A 56 12.49 -7.49 -0.05
C ILE A 56 13.55 -6.38 0.04
N LEU A 57 13.09 -5.16 0.33
CA LEU A 57 13.96 -3.99 0.50
C LEU A 57 14.46 -3.84 1.94
N GLY A 58 13.65 -4.27 2.90
CA GLY A 58 13.98 -4.19 4.31
C GLY A 58 13.20 -5.21 5.15
N ILE A 59 13.78 -5.63 6.26
CA ILE A 59 13.15 -6.48 7.28
C ILE A 59 13.07 -5.67 8.57
N ASN A 60 11.86 -5.23 8.93
CA ASN A 60 11.63 -4.34 10.07
C ASN A 60 11.31 -5.11 11.35
N THR A 61 10.79 -6.36 11.22
CA THR A 61 10.43 -7.20 12.37
C THR A 61 10.99 -8.58 12.22
N ARG A 62 11.64 -9.09 13.24
CA ARG A 62 12.22 -10.45 13.28
C ARG A 62 11.28 -11.44 13.97
N VAL A 63 11.57 -12.72 13.78
CA VAL A 63 10.81 -13.81 14.45
C VAL A 63 10.88 -13.65 15.96
N GLY A 64 9.72 -13.64 16.61
CA GLY A 64 9.60 -13.43 18.06
C GLY A 64 9.38 -11.98 18.48
N GLU A 65 9.50 -11.02 17.58
CA GLU A 65 9.23 -9.60 17.84
C GLU A 65 7.77 -9.24 17.49
N ARG A 66 7.25 -8.24 18.20
CA ARG A 66 5.93 -7.68 17.89
C ARG A 66 6.10 -6.61 16.82
N PRO A 67 5.36 -6.67 15.68
CA PRO A 67 5.40 -5.64 14.67
C PRO A 67 5.09 -4.24 15.22
N GLN A 68 5.87 -3.26 14.81
CA GLN A 68 5.67 -1.84 15.11
C GLN A 68 5.00 -1.12 13.92
N ASN A 69 4.91 0.21 13.98
CA ASN A 69 4.26 1.04 12.95
C ASN A 69 4.91 0.92 11.57
N GLU A 70 6.17 0.53 11.51
CA GLU A 70 6.95 0.32 10.28
C GLU A 70 6.58 -0.99 9.55
N GLY A 71 5.74 -1.82 10.17
CA GLY A 71 5.33 -3.10 9.58
C GLY A 71 6.38 -4.21 9.76
N ILE A 72 6.26 -5.25 8.94
CA ILE A 72 7.13 -6.43 9.03
C ILE A 72 8.24 -6.41 7.98
N LEU A 73 7.90 -6.08 6.74
CA LEU A 73 8.78 -6.10 5.59
C LEU A 73 8.47 -4.93 4.66
N ASP A 74 9.50 -4.37 4.05
CA ASP A 74 9.39 -3.45 2.93
C ASP A 74 9.60 -4.22 1.62
N ILE A 75 8.62 -4.15 0.72
CA ILE A 75 8.66 -4.85 -0.56
C ILE A 75 8.55 -3.84 -1.69
N GLY A 76 9.52 -3.89 -2.61
CA GLY A 76 9.52 -3.09 -3.83
C GLY A 76 9.18 -3.93 -5.06
N SER A 77 8.38 -3.38 -5.97
CA SER A 77 8.13 -4.02 -7.26
C SER A 77 9.38 -3.97 -8.14
N SER A 78 9.80 -5.11 -8.67
CA SER A 78 10.94 -5.18 -9.60
C SER A 78 10.61 -4.75 -11.02
N GLN A 79 9.32 -4.73 -11.37
CA GLN A 79 8.87 -4.48 -12.74
C GLN A 79 8.53 -3.01 -13.00
N LYS A 80 8.48 -2.18 -11.97
CA LYS A 80 8.10 -0.78 -12.07
C LYS A 80 9.05 0.06 -11.24
N MET A 81 10.04 0.63 -11.90
CA MET A 81 10.93 1.60 -11.26
C MET A 81 10.54 3.01 -11.70
N GLU A 82 10.42 3.86 -10.72
CA GLU A 82 10.07 5.26 -10.90
C GLU A 82 11.10 6.12 -10.16
N ALA A 83 11.41 7.28 -10.71
CA ALA A 83 12.24 8.27 -10.04
C ALA A 83 11.36 9.42 -9.54
N LEU A 84 11.48 9.74 -8.26
CA LEU A 84 10.85 10.92 -7.67
C LEU A 84 11.85 12.07 -7.72
N ILE A 85 11.56 13.07 -8.54
CA ILE A 85 12.43 14.23 -8.76
C ILE A 85 11.86 15.44 -8.05
N GLU A 86 12.67 16.10 -7.25
CA GLU A 86 12.35 17.37 -6.60
C GLU A 86 12.75 18.52 -7.53
N VAL A 87 11.76 19.21 -8.07
CA VAL A 87 11.95 20.38 -8.94
C VAL A 87 11.60 21.64 -8.15
N TYR A 88 12.44 22.68 -8.24
CA TYR A 88 12.16 23.96 -7.61
C TYR A 88 10.88 24.59 -8.16
N GLU A 89 10.13 25.26 -7.29
CA GLU A 89 8.90 25.97 -7.66
C GLU A 89 9.13 26.96 -8.80
N SER A 90 10.31 27.61 -8.84
CA SER A 90 10.71 28.56 -9.90
C SER A 90 10.90 27.93 -11.27
N ASP A 91 11.14 26.63 -11.36
CA ASP A 91 11.49 25.94 -12.60
C ASP A 91 10.39 25.00 -13.10
N ILE A 92 9.31 24.86 -12.35
CA ILE A 92 8.25 23.89 -12.65
C ILE A 92 7.54 24.18 -13.99
N ASP A 93 7.46 25.43 -14.40
CA ASP A 93 6.85 25.87 -15.66
C ASP A 93 7.53 25.27 -16.90
N ARG A 94 8.74 24.75 -16.74
CA ARG A 94 9.53 24.12 -17.83
C ARG A 94 9.30 22.60 -17.88
N VAL A 95 8.51 22.04 -16.96
CA VAL A 95 8.29 20.59 -16.85
C VAL A 95 6.88 20.24 -17.28
N PHE A 96 6.77 19.29 -18.23
CA PHE A 96 5.51 18.88 -18.82
C PHE A 96 5.29 17.37 -18.69
N ILE A 97 4.04 16.97 -18.65
CA ILE A 97 3.65 15.54 -18.73
C ILE A 97 4.13 14.95 -20.04
N SER A 98 4.63 13.73 -20.01
CA SER A 98 5.22 12.97 -21.13
C SER A 98 6.56 13.52 -21.66
N GLN A 99 7.15 14.52 -21.01
CA GLN A 99 8.49 15.01 -21.32
C GLN A 99 9.53 13.92 -21.08
N ASN A 100 10.50 13.81 -21.99
CA ASN A 100 11.63 12.90 -21.85
C ASN A 100 12.61 13.41 -20.79
N VAL A 101 13.12 12.48 -19.99
CA VAL A 101 14.08 12.79 -18.92
C VAL A 101 15.24 11.82 -18.98
N GLU A 102 16.44 12.34 -18.90
CA GLU A 102 17.65 11.56 -18.66
C GLU A 102 18.04 11.64 -17.17
N LEU A 103 18.36 10.49 -16.59
CA LEU A 103 18.75 10.39 -15.20
C LEU A 103 20.18 9.85 -15.12
N SER A 104 21.02 10.54 -14.37
CA SER A 104 22.39 10.12 -14.06
C SER A 104 22.53 9.83 -12.56
N SER A 105 23.43 8.94 -12.18
CA SER A 105 23.73 8.71 -10.78
C SER A 105 24.50 9.89 -10.19
N GLU A 106 24.08 10.37 -9.01
CA GLU A 106 24.82 11.42 -8.30
C GLU A 106 26.19 10.91 -7.80
N ASN A 107 26.23 9.68 -7.31
CA ASN A 107 27.40 9.11 -6.63
C ASN A 107 28.05 7.94 -7.39
N GLY A 108 27.79 7.79 -8.69
CA GLY A 108 28.46 6.80 -9.54
C GLY A 108 27.93 5.36 -9.38
N GLY A 109 26.74 5.15 -8.84
CA GLY A 109 26.16 3.82 -8.64
C GLY A 109 25.83 3.09 -9.95
N PHE A 110 25.61 3.81 -11.04
CA PHE A 110 25.56 3.29 -12.40
C PHE A 110 26.23 4.27 -13.37
N GLN A 111 26.79 3.74 -14.46
CA GLN A 111 27.55 4.57 -15.42
C GLN A 111 26.71 5.03 -16.62
N LYS A 112 25.66 4.31 -16.98
CA LYS A 112 24.84 4.61 -18.16
C LYS A 112 23.69 5.50 -17.75
N ASN A 113 23.45 6.60 -18.50
CA ASN A 113 22.27 7.42 -18.29
C ASN A 113 21.00 6.61 -18.51
N LEU A 114 20.09 6.72 -17.56
CA LEU A 114 18.78 6.11 -17.64
C LEU A 114 17.84 7.04 -18.39
N LYS A 115 16.84 6.48 -19.05
CA LYS A 115 15.81 7.23 -19.77
C LYS A 115 14.45 6.98 -19.14
N GLY A 116 13.63 8.00 -19.15
CA GLY A 116 12.28 7.92 -18.63
C GLY A 116 11.40 9.05 -19.13
N LYS A 117 10.15 9.04 -18.71
CA LYS A 117 9.15 10.06 -19.04
C LYS A 117 8.42 10.55 -17.80
N VAL A 118 8.12 11.84 -17.78
CA VAL A 118 7.28 12.45 -16.76
C VAL A 118 5.88 11.86 -16.84
N ILE A 119 5.41 11.23 -15.76
CA ILE A 119 4.05 10.68 -15.70
C ILE A 119 3.14 11.48 -14.78
N ARG A 120 3.71 12.21 -13.81
CA ARG A 120 2.92 13.00 -12.87
C ARG A 120 3.73 14.17 -12.34
N ILE A 121 3.07 15.31 -12.22
CA ILE A 121 3.55 16.49 -11.51
C ILE A 121 2.63 16.66 -10.30
N SER A 122 3.18 16.72 -9.09
CA SER A 122 2.39 16.91 -7.87
C SER A 122 1.78 18.30 -7.85
N PRO A 123 0.49 18.47 -7.55
CA PRO A 123 -0.12 19.80 -7.40
C PRO A 123 0.25 20.49 -6.07
N GLN A 124 1.07 19.84 -5.25
CA GLN A 124 1.42 20.33 -3.91
C GLN A 124 2.88 20.78 -3.85
N VAL A 125 3.09 22.00 -3.40
CA VAL A 125 4.41 22.51 -3.04
C VAL A 125 4.79 21.97 -1.66
N LYS A 126 6.03 21.47 -1.54
CA LYS A 126 6.59 20.90 -0.31
C LYS A 126 7.91 21.56 0.03
N GLN A 127 8.36 21.39 1.25
CA GLN A 127 9.74 21.67 1.61
C GLN A 127 10.64 20.54 1.11
N ARG A 128 11.84 20.90 0.67
CA ARG A 128 12.84 19.95 0.18
C ARG A 128 13.23 18.96 1.26
N LYS A 129 13.24 17.66 0.90
CA LYS A 129 13.64 16.57 1.80
C LYS A 129 15.04 16.02 1.48
N VAL A 130 15.42 16.07 0.21
CA VAL A 130 16.72 15.56 -0.22
C VAL A 130 17.79 16.60 0.09
N LEU A 131 18.71 16.28 1.00
CA LEU A 131 19.87 17.10 1.28
C LEU A 131 20.73 17.18 0.01
N SER A 132 20.97 18.39 -0.47
CA SER A 132 21.94 18.63 -1.54
C SER A 132 23.36 18.39 -1.02
N THR A 133 24.22 17.86 -1.88
CA THR A 133 25.67 17.87 -1.67
C THR A 133 26.28 19.28 -1.80
N ASP A 134 25.50 20.22 -2.35
CA ASP A 134 25.90 21.63 -2.42
C ASP A 134 25.61 22.34 -1.09
N PRO A 135 26.64 22.80 -0.34
CA PRO A 135 26.47 23.45 0.95
C PRO A 135 25.77 24.81 0.86
N THR A 136 25.63 25.37 -0.35
CA THR A 136 24.92 26.65 -0.59
C THR A 136 23.43 26.42 -0.90
N GLY A 137 22.98 25.16 -0.98
CA GLY A 137 21.58 24.81 -1.24
C GLY A 137 20.69 25.24 -0.08
N ASP A 138 19.74 26.11 -0.40
CA ASP A 138 18.79 26.69 0.55
C ASP A 138 17.92 25.58 1.18
N ALA A 139 18.08 25.35 2.49
CA ALA A 139 17.36 24.31 3.23
C ALA A 139 15.82 24.55 3.24
N ASP A 140 15.40 25.80 2.99
CA ASP A 140 13.99 26.21 2.94
C ASP A 140 13.41 26.23 1.51
N SER A 141 14.11 25.66 0.55
CA SER A 141 13.66 25.68 -0.84
C SER A 141 12.33 24.92 -1.02
N ARG A 142 11.39 25.60 -1.66
CA ARG A 142 10.11 25.01 -2.05
C ARG A 142 10.27 24.17 -3.31
N ILE A 143 9.75 22.97 -3.26
CA ILE A 143 9.84 22.00 -4.36
C ILE A 143 8.46 21.44 -4.75
N ILE A 144 8.39 20.99 -5.98
CA ILE A 144 7.28 20.21 -6.51
C ILE A 144 7.83 18.84 -6.91
N GLU A 145 7.17 17.79 -6.46
CA GLU A 145 7.54 16.42 -6.78
C GLU A 145 7.07 16.05 -8.19
N VAL A 146 8.00 15.61 -9.01
CA VAL A 146 7.75 15.12 -10.37
C VAL A 146 8.09 13.65 -10.41
N LEU A 147 7.12 12.81 -10.81
CA LEU A 147 7.29 11.38 -10.95
C LEU A 147 7.65 11.03 -12.38
N VAL A 148 8.78 10.36 -12.54
CA VAL A 148 9.34 9.93 -13.83
C VAL A 148 9.31 8.40 -13.88
N LYS A 149 8.62 7.85 -14.87
CA LYS A 149 8.62 6.41 -15.15
C LYS A 149 9.82 6.08 -16.02
N LEU A 150 10.61 5.09 -15.61
CA LEU A 150 11.76 4.60 -16.37
C LEU A 150 11.31 3.71 -17.54
N ASP A 151 12.09 3.74 -18.60
CA ASP A 151 11.97 2.81 -19.72
C ASP A 151 12.50 1.42 -19.30
N GLN A 152 12.08 0.36 -19.99
CA GLN A 152 12.42 -1.02 -19.63
C GLN A 152 13.92 -1.26 -19.56
N ASP A 153 14.67 -0.79 -20.55
CA ASP A 153 16.15 -0.92 -20.59
C ASP A 153 16.83 -0.24 -19.38
N SER A 154 16.21 0.82 -18.87
CA SER A 154 16.68 1.55 -17.70
C SER A 154 16.32 0.83 -16.41
N ILE A 155 15.16 0.19 -16.35
CA ILE A 155 14.72 -0.63 -15.22
C ILE A 155 15.68 -1.80 -15.00
N ASP A 156 16.08 -2.49 -16.05
CA ASP A 156 16.98 -3.64 -15.98
C ASP A 156 18.34 -3.29 -15.35
N ILE A 157 18.78 -2.05 -15.49
CA ILE A 157 20.02 -1.54 -14.89
C ILE A 157 19.86 -1.29 -13.39
N VAL A 158 18.70 -0.76 -12.95
CA VAL A 158 18.52 -0.23 -11.60
C VAL A 158 17.53 -0.99 -10.73
N GLN A 159 16.98 -2.11 -11.21
CA GLN A 159 15.97 -2.89 -10.49
C GLN A 159 16.36 -3.31 -9.06
N ASN A 160 17.65 -3.38 -8.77
CA ASN A 160 18.18 -3.73 -7.45
C ASN A 160 18.65 -2.54 -6.62
N TYR A 161 18.43 -1.29 -7.11
CA TYR A 161 18.98 -0.08 -6.50
C TYR A 161 17.89 0.91 -6.08
N ALA A 162 16.87 0.43 -5.38
CA ALA A 162 15.84 1.30 -4.81
C ALA A 162 16.44 2.26 -3.78
N GLY A 163 16.00 3.53 -3.80
CA GLY A 163 16.47 4.57 -2.89
C GLY A 163 17.76 5.27 -3.32
N MET A 164 18.28 4.98 -4.52
CA MET A 164 19.48 5.64 -5.05
C MET A 164 19.19 7.09 -5.44
N LYS A 165 20.12 7.99 -5.16
CA LYS A 165 20.02 9.39 -5.59
C LYS A 165 20.42 9.55 -7.04
N VAL A 166 19.61 10.31 -7.76
CA VAL A 166 19.78 10.59 -9.19
C VAL A 166 19.64 12.09 -9.49
N ILE A 167 20.33 12.54 -10.54
CA ILE A 167 20.21 13.87 -11.11
C ILE A 167 19.41 13.75 -12.39
N ALA A 168 18.35 14.55 -12.52
CA ALA A 168 17.46 14.56 -13.68
C ALA A 168 17.77 15.72 -14.61
N LYS A 169 17.84 15.42 -15.91
CA LYS A 169 17.91 16.40 -16.99
C LYS A 169 16.66 16.26 -17.86
N PHE A 170 15.81 17.27 -17.80
CA PHE A 170 14.62 17.35 -18.66
C PHE A 170 15.03 17.77 -20.08
N ILE A 171 14.57 16.98 -21.06
CA ILE A 171 14.89 17.22 -22.48
C ILE A 171 13.70 17.98 -23.08
N PRO A 172 13.95 19.07 -23.79
CA PRO A 172 12.89 19.88 -24.42
C PRO A 172 12.03 19.07 -25.39
#